data_a51c0a0d5f7304cbdbb2a3a641651101
#
_entry.id   a51c0a0d5f7304cbdbb2a3a641651101
#
_cell.length_a   1.000
_cell.length_b   1.000
_cell.length_c   1.000
_cell.angle_alpha   90.00
_cell.angle_beta   90.00
_cell.angle_gamma   90.00
#
_symmetry.space_group_name_H-M   'P 1'
#
loop_
_entity.id
_entity.type
_entity.pdbx_description
1 polymer ?
#
loop_
_entity_poly.entity_id
_entity_poly.type
_entity_poly.pdbx_seq_one_letter_code
_entity_poly.pdbx_strand_id
1 'polypeptide(L)'
;IRLSFVDYEKKVNDFLSTILLFTFSYGCCILAFVCVIAYILPVSVNIGIIVLCLLQSLGSALIEEVSQFLLMQVRYKFRTAIMIIPNLISTIVAVVVIRYVLRSNLYLGRIVPTAMITFGIGIGVALYFLPKGKITINSNYLTYALKLSLPLVLHGIALNILSQSDRTMITWLKDSRETGIYGLIYNFSMIATVITTAFDGIWVPFFMDNMKKGDSKAINEYFLKYIELMTIAMIGVILVGPEVVKLLSTREYWQGIVIIPPIVLSN
;
A
#
# COMPACT_ATOMS: atom_id res chain seq x y z
N ILE A 1 15.35 -3.17 5.44
CA ILE A 1 15.51 -2.05 6.40
C ILE A 1 15.33 -2.51 7.84
N ARG A 2 14.25 -3.23 8.22
CA ARG A 2 14.04 -3.63 9.63
C ARG A 2 15.19 -4.46 10.19
N LEU A 3 15.66 -5.48 9.48
CA LEU A 3 16.77 -6.32 9.92
C LEU A 3 18.11 -5.60 9.91
N SER A 4 18.31 -4.63 9.02
CA SER A 4 19.54 -3.83 9.01
C SER A 4 19.77 -2.98 10.26
N PHE A 5 18.71 -2.68 11.03
CA PHE A 5 18.85 -2.03 12.33
C PHE A 5 19.51 -2.93 13.38
N VAL A 6 19.41 -4.25 13.22
CA VAL A 6 20.08 -5.20 14.11
C VAL A 6 21.54 -5.40 13.67
N ASP A 7 21.75 -5.63 12.36
CA ASP A 7 23.05 -6.01 11.83
C ASP A 7 24.00 -4.82 11.59
N TYR A 8 23.44 -3.60 11.33
CA TYR A 8 24.19 -2.39 10.99
C TYR A 8 23.80 -1.18 11.84
N GLU A 9 23.55 -1.36 13.14
CA GLU A 9 23.04 -0.32 14.04
C GLU A 9 23.77 1.02 13.95
N LYS A 10 25.11 1.00 13.91
CA LYS A 10 25.95 2.23 13.81
C LYS A 10 26.00 2.86 12.41
N LYS A 11 25.53 2.19 11.37
CA LYS A 11 25.63 2.61 9.96
C LYS A 11 24.30 2.59 9.21
N VAL A 12 23.20 2.65 9.94
CA VAL A 12 21.84 2.53 9.36
C VAL A 12 21.55 3.67 8.37
N ASN A 13 22.07 4.87 8.59
CA ASN A 13 21.92 5.99 7.65
C ASN A 13 22.66 5.72 6.33
N ASP A 14 23.86 5.13 6.37
CA ASP A 14 24.60 4.76 5.17
C ASP A 14 23.90 3.64 4.40
N PHE A 15 23.31 2.69 5.13
CA PHE A 15 22.49 1.65 4.55
C PHE A 15 21.25 2.23 3.85
N LEU A 16 20.49 3.12 4.52
CA LEU A 16 19.34 3.78 3.92
C LEU A 16 19.72 4.55 2.66
N SER A 17 20.81 5.33 2.69
CA SER A 17 21.27 6.10 1.52
C SER A 17 21.60 5.19 0.34
N THR A 18 22.26 4.05 0.58
CA THR A 18 22.55 3.05 -0.44
C THR A 18 21.25 2.48 -1.07
N ILE A 19 20.25 2.14 -0.25
CA ILE A 19 18.99 1.60 -0.75
C ILE A 19 18.22 2.65 -1.54
N LEU A 20 18.08 3.88 -1.04
CA LEU A 20 17.40 4.97 -1.75
C LEU A 20 18.03 5.26 -3.12
N LEU A 21 19.37 5.30 -3.19
CA LEU A 21 20.09 5.47 -4.45
C LEU A 21 19.85 4.30 -5.41
N PHE A 22 19.87 3.09 -4.92
CA PHE A 22 19.61 1.90 -5.73
C PHE A 22 18.19 1.91 -6.27
N THR A 23 17.17 2.15 -5.41
CA THR A 23 15.76 2.19 -5.81
C THR A 23 15.52 3.30 -6.85
N PHE A 24 16.11 4.47 -6.67
CA PHE A 24 15.98 5.55 -7.64
C PHE A 24 16.65 5.20 -8.97
N SER A 25 17.88 4.69 -8.97
CA SER A 25 18.59 4.29 -10.18
C SER A 25 17.87 3.17 -10.93
N TYR A 26 17.43 2.15 -10.20
CA TYR A 26 16.67 1.03 -10.75
C TYR A 26 15.33 1.48 -11.35
N GLY A 27 14.60 2.36 -10.65
CA GLY A 27 13.37 2.94 -11.15
C GLY A 27 13.56 3.76 -12.43
N CYS A 28 14.63 4.56 -12.51
CA CYS A 28 15.00 5.29 -13.73
C CYS A 28 15.36 4.33 -14.89
N CYS A 29 16.07 3.24 -14.61
CA CYS A 29 16.37 2.22 -15.63
C CYS A 29 15.09 1.55 -16.17
N ILE A 30 14.14 1.20 -15.29
CA ILE A 30 12.85 0.64 -15.72
C ILE A 30 12.07 1.65 -16.56
N LEU A 31 11.99 2.90 -16.14
CA LEU A 31 11.33 3.96 -16.91
C LEU A 31 11.94 4.09 -18.31
N ALA A 32 13.27 4.17 -18.41
CA ALA A 32 13.97 4.25 -19.70
C ALA A 32 13.69 3.01 -20.55
N PHE A 33 13.74 1.81 -19.98
CA PHE A 33 13.46 0.56 -20.68
C PHE A 33 12.03 0.50 -21.23
N VAL A 34 11.05 0.91 -20.44
CA VAL A 34 9.63 0.95 -20.89
C VAL A 34 9.44 1.98 -22.00
N CYS A 35 10.07 3.16 -21.91
CA CYS A 35 10.02 4.17 -22.97
C CYS A 35 10.63 3.65 -24.28
N VAL A 36 11.76 2.92 -24.21
CA VAL A 36 12.40 2.31 -25.39
C VAL A 36 11.53 1.24 -26.02
N ILE A 37 10.95 0.34 -25.19
CA ILE A 37 10.03 -0.69 -25.70
C ILE A 37 8.81 -0.06 -26.38
N ALA A 38 8.25 0.96 -25.75
CA ALA A 38 7.09 1.67 -26.26
C ALA A 38 7.38 2.41 -27.58
N TYR A 39 8.62 2.82 -27.81
CA TYR A 39 9.05 3.41 -29.08
C TYR A 39 9.22 2.36 -30.19
N ILE A 40 9.72 1.15 -29.83
CA ILE A 40 10.01 0.09 -30.81
C ILE A 40 8.74 -0.70 -31.20
N LEU A 41 7.86 -0.98 -30.24
CA LEU A 41 6.65 -1.77 -30.47
C LEU A 41 5.42 -0.86 -30.59
N PRO A 42 4.59 -1.02 -31.63
CA PRO A 42 3.31 -0.33 -31.74
C PRO A 42 2.33 -0.88 -30.68
N VAL A 43 2.46 -0.38 -29.44
CA VAL A 43 1.60 -0.82 -28.32
C VAL A 43 0.29 -0.03 -28.39
N SER A 44 -0.83 -0.73 -28.40
CA SER A 44 -2.18 -0.14 -28.37
C SER A 44 -2.53 0.54 -27.03
N VAL A 45 -1.66 0.43 -26.03
CA VAL A 45 -1.87 0.99 -24.67
C VAL A 45 -1.30 2.41 -24.61
N ASN A 46 -2.00 3.29 -23.90
CA ASN A 46 -1.55 4.66 -23.70
C ASN A 46 -0.27 4.69 -22.83
N ILE A 47 0.87 4.88 -23.48
CA ILE A 47 2.21 4.91 -22.87
C ILE A 47 2.26 5.94 -21.73
N GLY A 48 1.58 7.08 -21.87
CA GLY A 48 1.51 8.10 -20.84
C GLY A 48 0.98 7.58 -19.49
N ILE A 49 -0.02 6.68 -19.53
CA ILE A 49 -0.57 6.06 -18.31
C ILE A 49 0.46 5.13 -17.67
N ILE A 50 1.16 4.33 -18.47
CA ILE A 50 2.19 3.41 -17.97
C ILE A 50 3.31 4.20 -17.27
N VAL A 51 3.78 5.27 -17.91
CA VAL A 51 4.82 6.15 -17.32
C VAL A 51 4.33 6.78 -16.02
N LEU A 52 3.09 7.27 -15.96
CA LEU A 52 2.51 7.82 -14.73
C LEU A 52 2.43 6.77 -13.61
N CYS A 53 2.03 5.53 -13.93
CA CYS A 53 2.00 4.44 -12.96
C CYS A 53 3.40 4.10 -12.44
N LEU A 54 4.42 4.10 -13.32
CA LEU A 54 5.81 3.85 -12.91
C LEU A 54 6.37 4.98 -12.05
N LEU A 55 6.08 6.23 -12.37
CA LEU A 55 6.46 7.38 -11.53
C LEU A 55 5.80 7.29 -10.15
N GLN A 56 4.51 6.98 -10.09
CA GLN A 56 3.80 6.79 -8.84
C GLN A 56 4.40 5.65 -8.01
N SER A 57 4.71 4.52 -8.64
CA SER A 57 5.32 3.36 -7.99
C SER A 57 6.70 3.69 -7.42
N LEU A 58 7.53 4.41 -8.17
CA LEU A 58 8.84 4.85 -7.71
C LEU A 58 8.72 5.80 -6.50
N GLY A 59 7.82 6.78 -6.57
CA GLY A 59 7.55 7.69 -5.46
C GLY A 59 7.05 6.95 -4.21
N SER A 60 6.14 5.99 -4.37
CA SER A 60 5.62 5.16 -3.27
C SER A 60 6.71 4.29 -2.64
N ALA A 61 7.60 3.70 -3.45
CA ALA A 61 8.72 2.91 -2.96
C ALA A 61 9.67 3.74 -2.08
N LEU A 62 10.05 4.94 -2.53
CA LEU A 62 10.92 5.85 -1.77
C LEU A 62 10.26 6.28 -0.44
N ILE A 63 8.96 6.57 -0.45
CA ILE A 63 8.19 6.90 0.77
C ILE A 63 8.18 5.71 1.74
N GLU A 64 7.92 4.50 1.24
CA GLU A 64 7.84 3.31 2.07
C GLU A 64 9.19 2.95 2.70
N GLU A 65 10.31 3.06 1.97
CA GLU A 65 11.65 2.84 2.49
C GLU A 65 11.96 3.76 3.67
N VAL A 66 11.68 5.05 3.52
CA VAL A 66 11.87 6.03 4.60
C VAL A 66 10.88 5.81 5.74
N SER A 67 9.63 5.42 5.43
CA SER A 67 8.62 5.07 6.43
C SER A 67 9.07 3.92 7.33
N GLN A 68 9.63 2.85 6.76
CA GLN A 68 10.17 1.72 7.53
C GLN A 68 11.40 2.12 8.37
N PHE A 69 12.24 2.99 7.86
CA PHE A 69 13.36 3.56 8.62
C PHE A 69 12.89 4.38 9.82
N LEU A 70 11.90 5.26 9.63
CA LEU A 70 11.33 6.08 10.71
C LEU A 70 10.60 5.24 11.77
N LEU A 71 9.95 4.15 11.35
CA LEU A 71 9.31 3.19 12.26
C LEU A 71 10.32 2.61 13.25
N MET A 72 11.48 2.19 12.75
CA MET A 72 12.53 1.63 13.59
C MET A 72 13.19 2.67 14.50
N GLN A 73 13.19 3.95 14.08
CA GLN A 73 13.62 5.07 14.93
C GLN A 73 12.56 5.56 15.91
N VAL A 74 11.38 4.92 15.97
CA VAL A 74 10.25 5.30 16.85
C VAL A 74 9.75 6.73 16.57
N ARG A 75 9.98 7.27 15.36
CA ARG A 75 9.56 8.61 14.95
C ARG A 75 8.16 8.58 14.30
N TYR A 76 7.16 8.15 15.06
CA TYR A 76 5.81 7.88 14.54
C TYR A 76 5.14 9.11 13.89
N LYS A 77 5.26 10.30 14.51
CA LYS A 77 4.62 11.52 13.98
C LYS A 77 5.07 11.86 12.56
N PHE A 78 6.38 11.81 12.32
CA PHE A 78 6.94 12.13 11.02
C PHE A 78 6.64 11.02 9.98
N ARG A 79 6.68 9.76 10.40
CA ARG A 79 6.26 8.62 9.59
C ARG A 79 4.80 8.77 9.13
N THR A 80 3.88 9.03 10.06
CA THR A 80 2.45 9.19 9.75
C THR A 80 2.22 10.36 8.80
N ALA A 81 2.92 11.49 9.00
CA ALA A 81 2.83 12.63 8.11
C ALA A 81 3.27 12.28 6.67
N ILE A 82 4.40 11.62 6.47
CA ILE A 82 4.90 11.20 5.14
C ILE A 82 3.93 10.23 4.45
N MET A 83 3.23 9.38 5.18
CA MET A 83 2.28 8.44 4.61
C MET A 83 0.91 9.06 4.28
N ILE A 84 0.44 10.00 5.11
CA ILE A 84 -0.90 10.59 4.96
C ILE A 84 -0.89 11.76 4.00
N ILE A 85 0.09 12.66 4.09
CA ILE A 85 0.12 13.92 3.32
C ILE A 85 0.03 13.68 1.80
N PRO A 86 0.78 12.76 1.17
CA PRO A 86 0.67 12.51 -0.27
C PRO A 86 -0.75 12.13 -0.69
N ASN A 87 -1.40 11.26 0.09
CA ASN A 87 -2.75 10.78 -0.20
C ASN A 87 -3.81 11.90 -0.04
N LEU A 88 -3.70 12.73 1.00
CA LEU A 88 -4.62 13.86 1.19
C LEU A 88 -4.46 14.90 0.08
N ILE A 89 -3.22 15.34 -0.19
CA ILE A 89 -2.97 16.36 -1.21
C ILE A 89 -3.38 15.84 -2.59
N SER A 90 -3.02 14.60 -2.95
CA SER A 90 -3.39 14.03 -4.25
C SER A 90 -4.91 13.92 -4.42
N THR A 91 -5.63 13.57 -3.36
CA THR A 91 -7.10 13.48 -3.40
C THR A 91 -7.73 14.86 -3.60
N ILE A 92 -7.30 15.87 -2.84
CA ILE A 92 -7.81 17.24 -2.97
C ILE A 92 -7.53 17.77 -4.38
N VAL A 93 -6.28 17.64 -4.85
CA VAL A 93 -5.91 18.11 -6.20
C VAL A 93 -6.64 17.34 -7.28
N ALA A 94 -6.83 16.03 -7.14
CA ALA A 94 -7.60 15.22 -8.10
C ALA A 94 -9.04 15.71 -8.21
N VAL A 95 -9.72 16.01 -7.10
CA VAL A 95 -11.09 16.55 -7.10
C VAL A 95 -11.13 17.90 -7.83
N VAL A 96 -10.18 18.79 -7.55
CA VAL A 96 -10.10 20.11 -8.22
C VAL A 96 -9.86 19.95 -9.72
N VAL A 97 -8.92 19.08 -10.14
CA VAL A 97 -8.59 18.85 -11.54
C VAL A 97 -9.77 18.22 -12.31
N ILE A 98 -10.48 17.27 -11.70
CA ILE A 98 -11.67 16.65 -12.30
C ILE A 98 -12.77 17.70 -12.49
N ARG A 99 -12.98 18.58 -11.49
CA ARG A 99 -14.08 19.56 -11.53
C ARG A 99 -13.84 20.72 -12.49
N TYR A 100 -12.60 21.18 -12.59
CA TYR A 100 -12.29 22.43 -13.30
C TYR A 100 -11.48 22.26 -14.58
N VAL A 101 -10.66 21.19 -14.72
CA VAL A 101 -9.68 21.05 -15.81
C VAL A 101 -10.04 19.91 -16.77
N LEU A 102 -10.26 18.71 -16.27
CA LEU A 102 -10.42 17.48 -17.09
C LEU A 102 -11.82 16.89 -16.94
N ARG A 103 -12.83 17.62 -17.40
CA ARG A 103 -14.23 17.17 -17.35
C ARG A 103 -14.55 15.99 -18.28
N SER A 104 -13.81 15.86 -19.37
CA SER A 104 -14.02 14.80 -20.39
C SER A 104 -13.32 13.48 -20.06
N ASN A 105 -12.18 13.52 -19.34
CA ASN A 105 -11.33 12.37 -19.05
C ASN A 105 -11.13 12.19 -17.53
N LEU A 106 -12.18 11.80 -16.84
CA LEU A 106 -12.23 11.72 -15.38
C LEU A 106 -11.11 10.84 -14.78
N TYR A 107 -10.75 9.76 -15.45
CA TYR A 107 -9.68 8.86 -14.99
C TYR A 107 -8.30 9.53 -15.00
N LEU A 108 -8.00 10.35 -16.00
CA LEU A 108 -6.74 11.11 -16.05
C LEU A 108 -6.69 12.17 -14.95
N GLY A 109 -7.84 12.81 -14.65
CA GLY A 109 -7.97 13.77 -13.57
C GLY A 109 -7.62 13.20 -12.19
N ARG A 110 -7.71 11.87 -12.02
CA ARG A 110 -7.28 11.16 -10.81
C ARG A 110 -5.83 10.67 -10.89
N ILE A 111 -5.46 10.02 -12.01
CA ILE A 111 -4.15 9.36 -12.16
C ILE A 111 -3.02 10.39 -12.16
N VAL A 112 -3.15 11.49 -12.92
CA VAL A 112 -2.07 12.48 -13.07
C VAL A 112 -1.69 13.14 -11.74
N PRO A 113 -2.63 13.73 -10.97
CA PRO A 113 -2.29 14.34 -9.68
C PRO A 113 -1.70 13.33 -8.70
N THR A 114 -2.27 12.12 -8.64
CA THR A 114 -1.79 11.09 -7.72
C THR A 114 -0.35 10.70 -8.05
N ALA A 115 -0.04 10.45 -9.33
CA ALA A 115 1.30 10.09 -9.77
C ALA A 115 2.32 11.20 -9.49
N MET A 116 2.01 12.44 -9.88
CA MET A 116 2.93 13.57 -9.77
C MET A 116 3.20 13.96 -8.32
N ILE A 117 2.16 13.97 -7.47
CA ILE A 117 2.30 14.36 -6.06
C ILE A 117 3.05 13.26 -5.28
N THR A 118 2.69 12.00 -5.48
CA THR A 118 3.38 10.89 -4.81
C THR A 118 4.85 10.83 -5.22
N PHE A 119 5.15 10.99 -6.50
CA PHE A 119 6.52 11.03 -7.00
C PHE A 119 7.29 12.23 -6.46
N GLY A 120 6.71 13.44 -6.52
CA GLY A 120 7.35 14.66 -6.02
C GLY A 120 7.66 14.59 -4.53
N ILE A 121 6.72 14.12 -3.70
CA ILE A 121 6.93 13.95 -2.27
C ILE A 121 7.95 12.83 -2.00
N GLY A 122 7.87 11.72 -2.74
CA GLY A 122 8.83 10.62 -2.64
C GLY A 122 10.26 11.07 -2.88
N ILE A 123 10.50 11.83 -3.95
CA ILE A 123 11.81 12.43 -4.23
C ILE A 123 12.21 13.43 -3.13
N GLY A 124 11.31 14.32 -2.71
CA GLY A 124 11.59 15.29 -1.66
C GLY A 124 12.03 14.63 -0.35
N VAL A 125 11.33 13.55 0.04
CA VAL A 125 11.68 12.76 1.21
C VAL A 125 13.03 12.04 1.03
N ALA A 126 13.26 11.44 -0.13
CA ALA A 126 14.54 10.78 -0.44
C ALA A 126 15.70 11.78 -0.38
N LEU A 127 15.58 12.94 -1.01
CA LEU A 127 16.59 14.00 -0.98
C LEU A 127 16.88 14.55 0.41
N TYR A 128 15.86 14.57 1.30
CA TYR A 128 16.05 14.99 2.70
C TYR A 128 16.85 13.96 3.52
N PHE A 129 16.66 12.66 3.25
CA PHE A 129 17.32 11.59 4.01
C PHE A 129 18.66 11.16 3.41
N LEU A 130 18.85 11.30 2.11
CA LEU A 130 20.05 10.88 1.39
C LEU A 130 21.36 11.48 1.98
N PRO A 131 21.45 12.79 2.28
CA PRO A 131 22.69 13.39 2.80
C PRO A 131 22.97 13.05 4.27
N LYS A 132 22.05 12.36 4.98
CA LYS A 132 22.28 11.91 6.37
C LYS A 132 23.18 10.69 6.46
N GLY A 133 23.38 9.99 5.35
CA GLY A 133 24.35 8.91 5.19
C GLY A 133 25.37 9.24 4.10
N LYS A 134 26.26 8.31 3.82
CA LYS A 134 27.21 8.43 2.71
C LYS A 134 26.47 8.24 1.38
N ILE A 135 26.59 9.22 0.48
CA ILE A 135 25.99 9.19 -0.86
C ILE A 135 26.83 8.28 -1.77
N THR A 136 26.87 6.99 -1.46
CA THR A 136 27.60 5.97 -2.24
C THR A 136 26.84 4.66 -2.18
N ILE A 137 26.82 3.94 -3.31
CA ILE A 137 26.25 2.59 -3.34
C ILE A 137 27.30 1.62 -2.77
N ASN A 138 27.04 1.12 -1.56
CA ASN A 138 27.91 0.12 -0.95
C ASN A 138 27.45 -1.29 -1.36
N SER A 139 28.31 -2.00 -2.08
CA SER A 139 28.03 -3.34 -2.60
C SER A 139 27.64 -4.35 -1.49
N ASN A 140 28.26 -4.24 -0.31
CA ASN A 140 27.94 -5.16 0.80
C ASN A 140 26.52 -4.94 1.32
N TYR A 141 26.08 -3.68 1.46
CA TYR A 141 24.72 -3.34 1.89
C TYR A 141 23.70 -3.77 0.83
N LEU A 142 24.01 -3.55 -0.44
CA LEU A 142 23.14 -3.93 -1.54
C LEU A 142 23.01 -5.45 -1.65
N THR A 143 24.12 -6.20 -1.60
CA THR A 143 24.10 -7.67 -1.63
C THR A 143 23.31 -8.25 -0.45
N TYR A 144 23.49 -7.70 0.75
CA TYR A 144 22.72 -8.09 1.92
C TYR A 144 21.21 -7.85 1.71
N ALA A 145 20.84 -6.66 1.25
CA ALA A 145 19.44 -6.30 1.00
C ALA A 145 18.80 -7.19 -0.08
N LEU A 146 19.49 -7.40 -1.22
CA LEU A 146 18.98 -8.22 -2.31
C LEU A 146 18.85 -9.70 -1.92
N LYS A 147 19.84 -10.27 -1.23
CA LYS A 147 19.78 -11.65 -0.76
C LYS A 147 18.57 -11.91 0.15
N LEU A 148 18.23 -10.92 0.97
CA LEU A 148 17.09 -11.02 1.89
C LEU A 148 15.76 -10.74 1.19
N SER A 149 15.72 -9.75 0.28
CA SER A 149 14.45 -9.31 -0.34
C SER A 149 14.04 -10.14 -1.55
N LEU A 150 14.98 -10.72 -2.30
CA LEU A 150 14.67 -11.45 -3.54
C LEU A 150 13.67 -12.62 -3.34
N PRO A 151 13.78 -13.47 -2.31
CA PRO A 151 12.75 -14.47 -2.03
C PRO A 151 11.39 -13.86 -1.68
N LEU A 152 11.39 -12.71 -0.99
CA LEU A 152 10.16 -12.02 -0.59
C LEU A 152 9.44 -11.35 -1.77
N VAL A 153 10.16 -11.01 -2.84
CA VAL A 153 9.56 -10.45 -4.06
C VAL A 153 8.59 -11.45 -4.68
N LEU A 154 8.98 -12.72 -4.81
CA LEU A 154 8.10 -13.76 -5.36
C LEU A 154 6.84 -13.95 -4.51
N HIS A 155 6.99 -13.93 -3.19
CA HIS A 155 5.86 -13.97 -2.27
C HIS A 155 4.94 -12.75 -2.44
N GLY A 156 5.53 -11.55 -2.52
CA GLY A 156 4.78 -10.32 -2.74
C GLY A 156 4.03 -10.29 -4.08
N ILE A 157 4.63 -10.81 -5.16
CA ILE A 157 3.96 -10.96 -6.46
C ILE A 157 2.78 -11.93 -6.34
N ALA A 158 2.95 -13.08 -5.69
CA ALA A 158 1.88 -14.05 -5.49
C ALA A 158 0.70 -13.45 -4.71
N LEU A 159 0.97 -12.72 -3.63
CA LEU A 159 -0.08 -12.02 -2.85
C LEU A 159 -0.79 -10.95 -3.69
N ASN A 160 -0.07 -10.20 -4.52
CA ASN A 160 -0.69 -9.19 -5.40
C ASN A 160 -1.57 -9.86 -6.48
N ILE A 161 -1.10 -10.95 -7.10
CA ILE A 161 -1.91 -11.71 -8.04
C ILE A 161 -3.19 -12.21 -7.36
N LEU A 162 -3.07 -12.79 -6.17
CA LEU A 162 -4.22 -13.29 -5.40
C LEU A 162 -5.22 -12.16 -5.10
N SER A 163 -4.76 -11.01 -4.62
CA SER A 163 -5.62 -9.88 -4.25
C SER A 163 -6.30 -9.18 -5.43
N GLN A 164 -5.77 -9.32 -6.65
CA GLN A 164 -6.33 -8.71 -7.87
C GLN A 164 -7.05 -9.72 -8.78
N SER A 165 -6.90 -11.03 -8.51
CA SER A 165 -7.45 -12.08 -9.35
C SER A 165 -8.97 -11.98 -9.47
N ASP A 166 -9.68 -11.71 -8.38
CA ASP A 166 -11.13 -11.58 -8.35
C ASP A 166 -11.62 -10.51 -9.33
N ARG A 167 -11.01 -9.34 -9.29
CA ARG A 167 -11.35 -8.22 -10.18
C ARG A 167 -11.06 -8.53 -11.64
N THR A 168 -9.92 -9.19 -11.90
CA THR A 168 -9.54 -9.60 -13.26
C THR A 168 -10.51 -10.64 -13.79
N MET A 169 -10.89 -11.64 -13.00
CA MET A 169 -11.87 -12.67 -13.38
C MET A 169 -13.24 -12.07 -13.65
N ILE A 170 -13.71 -11.14 -12.81
CA ILE A 170 -15.00 -10.46 -13.02
C ILE A 170 -14.97 -9.67 -14.34
N THR A 171 -13.87 -8.95 -14.61
CA THR A 171 -13.71 -8.20 -15.86
C THR A 171 -13.78 -9.11 -17.10
N TRP A 172 -13.16 -10.30 -17.05
CA TRP A 172 -13.17 -11.24 -18.17
C TRP A 172 -14.47 -12.00 -18.34
N LEU A 173 -15.13 -12.36 -17.22
CA LEU A 173 -16.36 -13.19 -17.27
C LEU A 173 -17.64 -12.36 -17.40
N LYS A 174 -17.60 -11.11 -17.01
CA LYS A 174 -18.73 -10.17 -17.04
C LYS A 174 -18.35 -8.92 -17.84
N ASP A 175 -18.03 -7.84 -17.13
CA ASP A 175 -17.62 -6.57 -17.72
C ASP A 175 -16.92 -5.65 -16.70
N SER A 176 -16.45 -4.49 -17.20
CA SER A 176 -15.78 -3.47 -16.37
C SER A 176 -16.73 -2.80 -15.38
N ARG A 177 -18.05 -2.79 -15.65
CA ARG A 177 -19.06 -2.19 -14.76
C ARG A 177 -19.22 -3.03 -13.49
N GLU A 178 -19.39 -4.34 -13.65
CA GLU A 178 -19.49 -5.28 -12.52
C GLU A 178 -18.20 -5.28 -11.69
N THR A 179 -17.05 -5.20 -12.35
CA THR A 179 -15.75 -5.04 -11.68
C THR A 179 -15.68 -3.74 -10.87
N GLY A 180 -16.23 -2.65 -11.38
CA GLY A 180 -16.31 -1.38 -10.66
C GLY A 180 -17.17 -1.46 -9.41
N ILE A 181 -18.34 -2.13 -9.51
CA ILE A 181 -19.24 -2.35 -8.39
C ILE A 181 -18.58 -3.22 -7.32
N TYR A 182 -18.00 -4.36 -7.72
CA TYR A 182 -17.26 -5.25 -6.83
C TYR A 182 -16.12 -4.50 -6.13
N GLY A 183 -15.33 -3.76 -6.90
CA GLY A 183 -14.17 -3.00 -6.39
C GLY A 183 -14.56 -1.94 -5.35
N LEU A 184 -15.68 -1.24 -5.54
CA LEU A 184 -16.19 -0.29 -4.55
C LEU A 184 -16.58 -1.00 -3.26
N ILE A 185 -17.41 -2.04 -3.36
CA ILE A 185 -17.89 -2.81 -2.19
C ILE A 185 -16.72 -3.47 -1.45
N TYR A 186 -15.77 -4.03 -2.19
CA TYR A 186 -14.53 -4.59 -1.62
C TYR A 186 -13.78 -3.56 -0.79
N ASN A 187 -13.59 -2.33 -1.32
CA ASN A 187 -12.89 -1.27 -0.60
C ASN A 187 -13.62 -0.86 0.70
N PHE A 188 -14.96 -0.84 0.73
CA PHE A 188 -15.70 -0.64 1.97
C PHE A 188 -15.51 -1.79 2.95
N SER A 189 -15.55 -3.02 2.46
CA SER A 189 -15.36 -4.21 3.29
C SER A 189 -13.96 -4.32 3.88
N MET A 190 -12.94 -3.68 3.25
CA MET A 190 -11.57 -3.56 3.79
C MET A 190 -11.48 -2.81 5.13
N ILE A 191 -12.55 -2.14 5.58
CA ILE A 191 -12.65 -1.60 6.94
C ILE A 191 -12.50 -2.74 7.96
N ALA A 192 -13.04 -3.93 7.67
CA ALA A 192 -12.86 -5.12 8.49
C ALA A 192 -11.38 -5.48 8.66
N THR A 193 -10.59 -5.48 7.57
CA THR A 193 -9.15 -5.73 7.61
C THR A 193 -8.39 -4.70 8.45
N VAL A 194 -8.80 -3.42 8.43
CA VAL A 194 -8.19 -2.39 9.28
C VAL A 194 -8.44 -2.69 10.75
N ILE A 195 -9.65 -3.14 11.09
CA ILE A 195 -10.00 -3.53 12.46
C ILE A 195 -9.17 -4.75 12.89
N THR A 196 -9.14 -5.83 12.09
CA THR A 196 -8.35 -7.03 12.40
C THR A 196 -6.87 -6.71 12.58
N THR A 197 -6.26 -5.97 11.67
CA THR A 197 -4.83 -5.61 11.78
C THR A 197 -4.52 -4.73 12.98
N ALA A 198 -5.45 -3.87 13.40
CA ALA A 198 -5.28 -3.07 14.63
C ALA A 198 -5.29 -3.96 15.87
N PHE A 199 -6.19 -4.94 15.93
CA PHE A 199 -6.27 -5.91 17.03
C PHE A 199 -5.08 -6.85 17.05
N ASP A 200 -4.64 -7.35 15.91
CA ASP A 200 -3.44 -8.20 15.79
C ASP A 200 -2.20 -7.48 16.31
N GLY A 201 -2.11 -6.18 16.10
CA GLY A 201 -1.04 -5.34 16.63
C GLY A 201 -0.92 -5.36 18.16
N ILE A 202 -2.01 -5.67 18.87
CA ILE A 202 -2.05 -5.81 20.33
C ILE A 202 -1.96 -7.28 20.74
N TRP A 203 -2.72 -8.13 20.04
CA TRP A 203 -2.84 -9.55 20.38
C TRP A 203 -1.53 -10.31 20.21
N VAL A 204 -0.84 -10.13 19.09
CA VAL A 204 0.38 -10.89 18.78
C VAL A 204 1.49 -10.68 19.84
N PRO A 205 1.85 -9.45 20.24
CA PRO A 205 2.82 -9.22 21.32
C PRO A 205 2.38 -9.82 22.67
N PHE A 206 1.10 -9.66 23.02
CA PHE A 206 0.53 -10.22 24.23
C PHE A 206 0.62 -11.75 24.26
N PHE A 207 0.23 -12.40 23.15
CA PHE A 207 0.32 -13.85 23.01
C PHE A 207 1.76 -14.36 23.18
N MET A 208 2.70 -13.72 22.47
CA MET A 208 4.12 -14.11 22.51
C MET A 208 4.74 -13.95 23.90
N ASP A 209 4.36 -12.91 24.64
CA ASP A 209 4.87 -12.67 25.98
C ASP A 209 4.34 -13.72 26.98
N ASN A 210 3.04 -14.02 26.94
CA ASN A 210 2.43 -15.02 27.82
C ASN A 210 2.84 -16.46 27.46
N MET A 211 3.08 -16.75 26.18
CA MET A 211 3.69 -18.02 25.76
C MET A 211 5.08 -18.23 26.37
N LYS A 212 5.92 -17.19 26.40
CA LYS A 212 7.24 -17.26 27.04
C LYS A 212 7.15 -17.48 28.55
N LYS A 213 6.11 -16.92 29.19
CA LYS A 213 5.85 -17.07 30.64
C LYS A 213 5.16 -18.39 30.99
N GLY A 214 4.66 -19.15 30.02
CA GLY A 214 3.90 -20.37 30.25
C GLY A 214 2.49 -20.15 30.80
N ASP A 215 1.95 -18.93 30.70
CA ASP A 215 0.63 -18.57 31.23
C ASP A 215 -0.50 -18.85 30.22
N SER A 216 -0.81 -20.13 30.08
CA SER A 216 -1.90 -20.58 29.20
C SER A 216 -3.29 -20.13 29.66
N LYS A 217 -3.47 -19.83 30.96
CA LYS A 217 -4.77 -19.37 31.47
C LYS A 217 -5.07 -17.95 30.99
N ALA A 218 -4.10 -17.06 31.11
CA ALA A 218 -4.22 -15.70 30.60
C ALA A 218 -4.49 -15.71 29.08
N ILE A 219 -3.77 -16.53 28.31
CA ILE A 219 -3.99 -16.66 26.88
C ILE A 219 -5.43 -17.05 26.57
N ASN A 220 -5.97 -18.09 27.21
CA ASN A 220 -7.33 -18.56 26.95
C ASN A 220 -8.39 -17.54 27.32
N GLU A 221 -8.26 -16.88 28.48
CA GLU A 221 -9.22 -15.88 28.93
C GLU A 221 -9.30 -14.69 27.98
N TYR A 222 -8.16 -14.14 27.60
CA TYR A 222 -8.12 -12.99 26.70
C TYR A 222 -8.44 -13.36 25.25
N PHE A 223 -8.17 -14.61 24.83
CA PHE A 223 -8.53 -15.11 23.50
C PHE A 223 -10.04 -15.15 23.29
N LEU A 224 -10.81 -15.58 24.30
CA LEU A 224 -12.28 -15.55 24.21
C LEU A 224 -12.80 -14.12 24.08
N LYS A 225 -12.25 -13.17 24.87
CA LYS A 225 -12.62 -11.75 24.77
C LYS A 225 -12.22 -11.15 23.39
N TYR A 226 -11.09 -11.58 22.86
CA TYR A 226 -10.65 -11.17 21.52
C TYR A 226 -11.64 -11.64 20.45
N ILE A 227 -12.04 -12.92 20.45
CA ILE A 227 -13.02 -13.46 19.50
C ILE A 227 -14.38 -12.75 19.63
N GLU A 228 -14.84 -12.55 20.85
CA GLU A 228 -16.11 -11.85 21.11
C GLU A 228 -16.09 -10.44 20.50
N LEU A 229 -15.04 -9.67 20.80
CA LEU A 229 -14.89 -8.31 20.31
C LEU A 229 -14.77 -8.25 18.78
N MET A 230 -14.00 -9.18 18.18
CA MET A 230 -13.89 -9.29 16.73
C MET A 230 -15.22 -9.64 16.07
N THR A 231 -15.97 -10.58 16.65
CA THR A 231 -17.30 -10.96 16.16
C THR A 231 -18.26 -9.77 16.18
N ILE A 232 -18.29 -9.02 17.28
CA ILE A 232 -19.11 -7.81 17.40
C ILE A 232 -18.71 -6.76 16.34
N ALA A 233 -17.41 -6.55 16.17
CA ALA A 233 -16.90 -5.60 15.18
C ALA A 233 -17.28 -6.00 13.75
N MET A 234 -17.12 -7.27 13.37
CA MET A 234 -17.50 -7.78 12.05
C MET A 234 -19.00 -7.69 11.79
N ILE A 235 -19.83 -8.06 12.78
CA ILE A 235 -21.28 -7.87 12.70
C ILE A 235 -21.62 -6.38 12.53
N GLY A 236 -20.95 -5.50 13.26
CA GLY A 236 -21.10 -4.05 13.12
C GLY A 236 -20.82 -3.56 11.70
N VAL A 237 -19.73 -4.02 11.08
CA VAL A 237 -19.40 -3.68 9.69
C VAL A 237 -20.45 -4.21 8.71
N ILE A 238 -20.96 -5.44 8.92
CA ILE A 238 -22.00 -6.03 8.06
C ILE A 238 -23.31 -5.25 8.16
N LEU A 239 -23.70 -4.84 9.36
CA LEU A 239 -24.97 -4.12 9.58
C LEU A 239 -24.91 -2.66 9.08
N VAL A 240 -23.80 -1.97 9.33
CA VAL A 240 -23.65 -0.56 8.97
C VAL A 240 -23.22 -0.38 7.51
N GLY A 241 -22.50 -1.37 6.95
CA GLY A 241 -21.96 -1.33 5.60
C GLY A 241 -22.95 -0.95 4.51
N PRO A 242 -24.15 -1.55 4.45
CA PRO A 242 -25.20 -1.21 3.48
C PRO A 242 -25.60 0.27 3.51
N GLU A 243 -25.75 0.84 4.70
CA GLU A 243 -26.14 2.25 4.85
C GLU A 243 -25.01 3.20 4.44
N VAL A 244 -23.76 2.85 4.77
CA VAL A 244 -22.57 3.61 4.35
C VAL A 244 -22.45 3.60 2.83
N VAL A 245 -22.63 2.44 2.18
CA VAL A 245 -22.61 2.34 0.72
C VAL A 245 -23.73 3.17 0.09
N LYS A 246 -24.96 3.13 0.60
CA LYS A 246 -26.07 3.94 0.10
C LYS A 246 -25.83 5.44 0.26
N LEU A 247 -25.19 5.85 1.35
CA LEU A 247 -24.90 7.26 1.63
C LEU A 247 -23.77 7.82 0.71
N LEU A 248 -22.76 7.01 0.46
CA LEU A 248 -21.53 7.45 -0.22
C LEU A 248 -21.47 7.10 -1.70
N SER A 249 -22.39 6.25 -2.21
CA SER A 249 -22.38 5.83 -3.61
C SER A 249 -23.71 6.08 -4.32
N THR A 250 -23.66 6.07 -5.66
CA THR A 250 -24.86 6.17 -6.51
C THR A 250 -25.63 4.85 -6.52
N ARG A 251 -26.92 4.92 -6.92
CA ARG A 251 -27.83 3.75 -6.93
C ARG A 251 -27.31 2.56 -7.74
N GLU A 252 -26.48 2.80 -8.73
CA GLU A 252 -25.89 1.74 -9.55
C GLU A 252 -25.04 0.75 -8.76
N TYR A 253 -24.40 1.21 -7.66
CA TYR A 253 -23.56 0.38 -6.80
C TYR A 253 -24.32 -0.40 -5.75
N TRP A 254 -25.60 -0.08 -5.50
CA TRP A 254 -26.39 -0.70 -4.43
C TRP A 254 -26.64 -2.20 -4.63
N GLN A 255 -26.65 -2.67 -5.89
CA GLN A 255 -26.77 -4.11 -6.18
C GLN A 255 -25.60 -4.92 -5.63
N GLY A 256 -24.43 -4.32 -5.42
CA GLY A 256 -23.26 -4.96 -4.83
C GLY A 256 -23.34 -5.12 -3.30
N ILE A 257 -24.30 -4.50 -2.61
CA ILE A 257 -24.41 -4.55 -1.14
C ILE A 257 -24.50 -5.99 -0.61
N VAL A 258 -25.11 -6.89 -1.36
CA VAL A 258 -25.26 -8.32 -1.01
C VAL A 258 -23.90 -9.02 -0.83
N ILE A 259 -22.82 -8.47 -1.42
CA ILE A 259 -21.47 -9.04 -1.36
C ILE A 259 -20.72 -8.62 -0.07
N ILE A 260 -21.24 -7.64 0.70
CA ILE A 260 -20.57 -7.16 1.93
C ILE A 260 -20.34 -8.29 2.95
N PRO A 261 -21.40 -9.09 3.34
CA PRO A 261 -21.20 -10.12 4.35
C PRO A 261 -20.12 -11.15 3.99
N PRO A 262 -20.12 -11.79 2.80
CA PRO A 262 -19.08 -12.76 2.49
C PRO A 262 -17.67 -12.16 2.45
N ILE A 263 -17.50 -10.91 1.99
CA ILE A 263 -16.17 -10.27 1.98
C ILE A 263 -15.70 -9.96 3.41
N VAL A 264 -16.59 -9.44 4.26
CA VAL A 264 -16.25 -9.15 5.66
C VAL A 264 -15.91 -10.43 6.43
N LEU A 265 -16.62 -11.52 6.19
CA LEU A 265 -16.38 -12.82 6.86
C LEU A 265 -15.13 -13.54 6.32
N SER A 266 -14.61 -13.16 5.15
CA SER A 266 -13.39 -13.74 4.59
C SER A 266 -12.10 -13.12 5.17
N ASN A 267 -12.20 -12.02 5.90
CA ASN A 267 -11.09 -11.34 6.57
C ASN A 267 -10.86 -11.85 8.00
#